data_fb38c9f2b8b28c68cfe1cf487a5fb929
#
_entry.id   fb38c9f2b8b28c68cfe1cf487a5fb929
#
_cell.length_a   1.000
_cell.length_b   1.000
_cell.length_c   1.000
_cell.angle_alpha   90.00
_cell.angle_beta   90.00
_cell.angle_gamma   90.00
#
_symmetry.space_group_name_H-M   'P 1'
#
loop_
_entity.id
_entity.type
_entity.pdbx_description
1 polymer ?
#
loop_
_entity_poly.entity_id
_entity_poly.type
_entity_poly.pdbx_seq_one_letter_code
_entity_poly.pdbx_strand_id
1 'polypeptide(L)'
;MHRMHHEIKILWATHSVHHHGEDFNLSTALRQTSTGWLWKWIFYVPMMVIGVPVEVFITVAGVNLVYQFWVHTKHIGHLGILEKIFITPMNHGIHHAKNKEYIDANYGGVFIIWDRMFGTYIAEKPDIQPVYGTATPLSSWNPIWANFQIYSIMFKDTIKTKSWKNKVKVWFSKTYWRPE
;
A
#
# COMPACT_ATOMS: atom_id res chain seq x y z
N MET A 1 -4.59 3.24 8.52
CA MET A 1 -4.73 1.95 7.84
C MET A 1 -3.65 1.74 6.77
N HIS A 2 -3.57 2.54 5.70
CA HIS A 2 -2.69 2.34 4.54
C HIS A 2 -1.21 2.13 4.94
N ARG A 3 -0.62 3.02 5.75
CA ARG A 3 0.73 2.85 6.29
C ARG A 3 0.96 1.47 6.95
N MET A 4 0.01 0.96 7.74
CA MET A 4 0.12 -0.35 8.39
C MET A 4 0.17 -1.49 7.35
N HIS A 5 -0.50 -1.35 6.21
CA HIS A 5 -0.44 -2.31 5.11
C HIS A 5 0.94 -2.36 4.44
N HIS A 6 1.75 -1.33 4.55
CA HIS A 6 3.15 -1.32 4.11
C HIS A 6 4.14 -1.78 5.18
N GLU A 7 3.85 -1.51 6.46
CA GLU A 7 4.80 -1.76 7.53
C GLU A 7 4.68 -3.15 8.17
N ILE A 8 3.48 -3.78 8.14
CA ILE A 8 3.23 -5.08 8.76
C ILE A 8 3.09 -6.15 7.68
N LYS A 9 3.90 -7.19 7.75
CA LYS A 9 4.05 -8.16 6.67
C LYS A 9 2.74 -8.86 6.25
N ILE A 10 1.88 -9.26 7.19
CA ILE A 10 0.60 -9.89 6.86
C ILE A 10 -0.37 -8.93 6.16
N LEU A 11 -0.33 -7.65 6.52
CA LEU A 11 -1.12 -6.62 5.86
C LEU A 11 -0.54 -6.26 4.50
N TRP A 12 0.80 -6.27 4.37
CA TRP A 12 1.48 -6.14 3.09
C TRP A 12 1.13 -7.29 2.14
N ALA A 13 1.05 -8.52 2.64
CA ALA A 13 0.63 -9.66 1.82
C ALA A 13 -0.73 -9.43 1.14
N THR A 14 -1.62 -8.71 1.82
CA THR A 14 -2.91 -8.27 1.25
C THR A 14 -2.74 -7.12 0.24
N HIS A 15 -1.87 -6.13 0.54
CA HIS A 15 -1.77 -4.90 -0.25
C HIS A 15 -0.80 -5.00 -1.43
N SER A 16 0.16 -5.90 -1.38
CA SER A 16 1.15 -6.11 -2.43
C SER A 16 0.55 -6.37 -3.82
N VAL A 17 -0.64 -6.97 -3.89
CA VAL A 17 -1.40 -7.17 -5.14
C VAL A 17 -1.55 -5.86 -5.91
N HIS A 18 -1.85 -4.79 -5.20
CA HIS A 18 -2.01 -3.45 -5.75
C HIS A 18 -0.69 -2.89 -6.28
N HIS A 19 0.42 -3.18 -5.60
CA HIS A 19 1.77 -2.72 -5.95
C HIS A 19 2.51 -3.60 -6.96
N HIS A 20 1.99 -4.77 -7.35
CA HIS A 20 2.66 -5.66 -8.30
C HIS A 20 2.76 -5.09 -9.74
N GLY A 21 1.99 -4.04 -10.06
CA GLY A 21 2.02 -3.42 -11.40
C GLY A 21 3.40 -2.81 -11.69
N GLU A 22 4.05 -3.26 -12.76
CA GLU A 22 5.32 -2.70 -13.24
C GLU A 22 5.09 -1.47 -14.12
N ASP A 23 3.85 -1.26 -14.57
CA ASP A 23 3.34 -0.04 -15.17
C ASP A 23 2.41 0.67 -14.18
N PHE A 24 2.56 2.00 -14.11
CA PHE A 24 1.69 2.84 -13.29
C PHE A 24 0.68 3.57 -14.17
N ASN A 25 -0.56 3.12 -14.13
CA ASN A 25 -1.67 3.65 -14.91
C ASN A 25 -3.01 3.35 -14.24
N LEU A 26 -4.12 3.79 -14.82
CA LEU A 26 -5.46 3.61 -14.24
C LEU A 26 -5.83 2.14 -13.98
N SER A 27 -5.26 1.18 -14.70
CA SER A 27 -5.49 -0.24 -14.41
C SER A 27 -4.84 -0.68 -13.11
N THR A 28 -3.80 0.03 -12.64
CA THR A 28 -3.18 -0.21 -11.32
C THR A 28 -4.20 0.03 -10.20
N ALA A 29 -5.04 1.06 -10.32
CA ALA A 29 -6.11 1.33 -9.35
C ALA A 29 -7.11 0.17 -9.24
N LEU A 30 -7.32 -0.58 -10.32
CA LEU A 30 -8.24 -1.71 -10.39
C LEU A 30 -7.65 -3.02 -9.87
N ARG A 31 -6.33 -3.07 -9.63
CA ARG A 31 -5.65 -4.24 -9.04
C ARG A 31 -5.97 -4.31 -7.55
N GLN A 32 -7.08 -4.95 -7.23
CA GLN A 32 -7.53 -5.10 -5.85
C GLN A 32 -7.31 -6.53 -5.34
N THR A 33 -7.03 -6.62 -4.06
CA THR A 33 -6.84 -7.90 -3.39
C THR A 33 -8.16 -8.60 -3.07
N SER A 34 -8.19 -9.92 -3.19
CA SER A 34 -9.32 -10.74 -2.71
C SER A 34 -9.27 -11.03 -1.21
N THR A 35 -8.15 -10.76 -0.54
CA THR A 35 -7.94 -11.07 0.89
C THR A 35 -8.12 -9.85 1.81
N GLY A 36 -8.46 -8.67 1.26
CA GLY A 36 -8.57 -7.43 2.03
C GLY A 36 -9.63 -7.45 3.13
N TRP A 37 -10.73 -8.18 2.94
CA TRP A 37 -11.81 -8.31 3.91
C TRP A 37 -11.36 -8.99 5.22
N LEU A 38 -10.29 -9.79 5.20
CA LEU A 38 -9.74 -10.45 6.39
C LEU A 38 -9.24 -9.45 7.45
N TRP A 39 -8.77 -8.26 7.03
CA TRP A 39 -8.04 -7.33 7.90
C TRP A 39 -8.64 -5.93 7.95
N LYS A 40 -9.31 -5.46 6.89
CA LYS A 40 -9.78 -4.07 6.80
C LYS A 40 -10.77 -3.69 7.91
N TRP A 41 -11.61 -4.62 8.34
CA TRP A 41 -12.59 -4.40 9.40
C TRP A 41 -11.96 -3.97 10.73
N ILE A 42 -10.74 -4.44 11.04
CA ILE A 42 -10.00 -4.07 12.27
C ILE A 42 -9.84 -2.53 12.37
N PHE A 43 -9.68 -1.87 11.23
CA PHE A 43 -9.51 -0.42 11.15
C PHE A 43 -10.84 0.33 11.10
N TYR A 44 -11.91 -0.30 10.67
CA TYR A 44 -13.20 0.35 10.47
C TYR A 44 -14.16 0.18 11.65
N VAL A 45 -14.14 -0.96 12.32
CA VAL A 45 -14.98 -1.21 13.50
C VAL A 45 -14.80 -0.15 14.58
N PRO A 46 -13.58 0.33 14.93
CA PRO A 46 -13.43 1.40 15.92
C PRO A 46 -14.20 2.68 15.55
N MET A 47 -14.32 3.01 14.26
CA MET A 47 -15.09 4.18 13.81
C MET A 47 -16.57 4.02 14.11
N MET A 48 -17.10 2.81 13.90
CA MET A 48 -18.50 2.49 14.23
C MET A 48 -18.74 2.55 15.75
N VAL A 49 -17.79 2.03 16.55
CA VAL A 49 -17.86 2.07 18.02
C VAL A 49 -17.91 3.48 18.58
N ILE A 50 -17.18 4.44 17.97
CA ILE A 50 -17.22 5.85 18.38
C ILE A 50 -18.42 6.62 17.77
N GLY A 51 -19.34 5.93 17.08
CA GLY A 51 -20.60 6.48 16.63
C GLY A 51 -20.60 7.08 15.22
N VAL A 52 -19.62 6.78 14.36
CA VAL A 52 -19.68 7.19 12.94
C VAL A 52 -20.82 6.44 12.25
N PRO A 53 -21.84 7.14 11.70
CA PRO A 53 -22.94 6.48 10.98
C PRO A 53 -22.43 5.70 9.77
N VAL A 54 -23.04 4.53 9.51
CA VAL A 54 -22.62 3.64 8.41
C VAL A 54 -22.74 4.34 7.06
N GLU A 55 -23.75 5.16 6.87
CA GLU A 55 -24.01 5.93 5.64
C GLU A 55 -22.89 6.94 5.37
N VAL A 56 -22.43 7.63 6.42
CA VAL A 56 -21.31 8.56 6.34
C VAL A 56 -20.03 7.81 5.99
N PHE A 57 -19.78 6.68 6.65
CA PHE A 57 -18.62 5.84 6.36
C PHE A 57 -18.61 5.37 4.90
N ILE A 58 -19.73 4.82 4.39
CA ILE A 58 -19.84 4.33 3.01
C ILE A 58 -19.63 5.47 2.02
N THR A 59 -20.24 6.63 2.27
CA THR A 59 -20.12 7.80 1.40
C THR A 59 -18.69 8.29 1.32
N VAL A 60 -18.03 8.49 2.46
CA VAL A 60 -16.64 8.97 2.52
C VAL A 60 -15.68 7.95 1.92
N ALA A 61 -15.88 6.65 2.18
CA ALA A 61 -15.09 5.59 1.59
C ALA A 61 -15.24 5.54 0.06
N GLY A 62 -16.47 5.71 -0.44
CA GLY A 62 -16.75 5.78 -1.89
C GLY A 62 -16.08 6.97 -2.55
N VAL A 63 -16.21 8.17 -1.98
CA VAL A 63 -15.54 9.39 -2.48
C VAL A 63 -14.01 9.22 -2.48
N ASN A 64 -13.46 8.66 -1.41
CA ASN A 64 -12.03 8.38 -1.31
C ASN A 64 -11.57 7.37 -2.37
N LEU A 65 -12.36 6.33 -2.67
CA LEU A 65 -12.05 5.35 -3.71
C LEU A 65 -12.03 5.98 -5.10
N VAL A 66 -13.04 6.80 -5.42
CA VAL A 66 -13.11 7.55 -6.69
C VAL A 66 -11.92 8.51 -6.81
N TYR A 67 -11.59 9.23 -5.72
CA TYR A 67 -10.41 10.08 -5.71
C TYR A 67 -9.13 9.30 -5.98
N GLN A 68 -8.94 8.17 -5.34
CA GLN A 68 -7.73 7.36 -5.54
C GLN A 68 -7.63 6.75 -6.95
N PHE A 69 -8.73 6.61 -7.69
CA PHE A 69 -8.69 6.08 -9.05
C PHE A 69 -7.89 7.00 -10.00
N TRP A 70 -8.20 8.29 -10.03
CA TRP A 70 -7.58 9.21 -10.99
C TRP A 70 -6.09 9.49 -10.71
N VAL A 71 -5.63 9.34 -9.47
CA VAL A 71 -4.21 9.56 -9.13
C VAL A 71 -3.26 8.47 -9.65
N HIS A 72 -3.80 7.37 -10.17
CA HIS A 72 -3.00 6.29 -10.76
C HIS A 72 -2.72 6.57 -12.25
N THR A 73 -1.94 7.60 -12.55
CA THR A 73 -1.55 7.91 -13.93
C THR A 73 -0.21 8.64 -14.00
N LYS A 74 0.54 8.40 -15.09
CA LYS A 74 1.78 9.13 -15.43
C LYS A 74 1.51 10.33 -16.35
N HIS A 75 0.29 10.47 -16.86
CA HIS A 75 -0.04 11.49 -17.87
C HIS A 75 -0.26 12.88 -17.29
N ILE A 76 -0.42 12.99 -15.98
CA ILE A 76 -0.60 14.26 -15.28
C ILE A 76 0.70 14.57 -14.55
N GLY A 77 1.37 15.63 -14.97
CA GLY A 77 2.60 16.10 -14.35
C GLY A 77 2.35 16.87 -13.05
N HIS A 78 3.30 17.73 -12.71
CA HIS A 78 3.21 18.56 -11.49
C HIS A 78 2.00 19.48 -11.49
N LEU A 79 1.26 19.45 -10.38
CA LEU A 79 0.09 20.31 -10.13
C LEU A 79 0.41 21.49 -9.17
N GLY A 80 1.69 21.78 -9.00
CA GLY A 80 2.16 22.95 -8.25
C GLY A 80 1.72 22.96 -6.78
N ILE A 81 0.98 24.00 -6.39
CA ILE A 81 0.56 24.20 -4.99
C ILE A 81 -0.37 23.08 -4.49
N LEU A 82 -1.13 22.44 -5.37
CA LEU A 82 -2.05 21.35 -5.00
C LEU A 82 -1.29 20.16 -4.39
N GLU A 83 -0.04 19.92 -4.78
CA GLU A 83 0.81 18.86 -4.25
C GLU A 83 1.25 19.10 -2.79
N LYS A 84 1.02 20.30 -2.27
CA LYS A 84 1.29 20.59 -0.86
C LYS A 84 0.14 20.16 0.05
N ILE A 85 -1.04 19.97 -0.50
CA ILE A 85 -2.29 19.70 0.24
C ILE A 85 -2.83 18.31 -0.11
N PHE A 86 -2.87 17.99 -1.40
CA PHE A 86 -3.51 16.77 -1.92
C PHE A 86 -2.50 15.72 -2.37
N ILE A 87 -2.92 14.48 -2.34
CA ILE A 87 -2.26 13.41 -3.07
C ILE A 87 -2.55 13.61 -4.56
N THR A 88 -1.51 13.88 -5.33
CA THR A 88 -1.57 14.01 -6.79
C THR A 88 -1.04 12.75 -7.46
N PRO A 89 -1.19 12.57 -8.78
CA PRO A 89 -0.56 11.48 -9.50
C PRO A 89 0.95 11.38 -9.26
N MET A 90 1.64 12.51 -9.14
CA MET A 90 3.06 12.57 -8.80
C MET A 90 3.33 11.97 -7.41
N ASN A 91 2.64 12.45 -6.38
CA ASN A 91 2.81 11.97 -5.01
C ASN A 91 2.48 10.47 -4.90
N HIS A 92 1.44 10.00 -5.61
CA HIS A 92 1.02 8.62 -5.57
C HIS A 92 1.91 7.70 -6.43
N GLY A 93 2.46 8.23 -7.53
CA GLY A 93 3.49 7.53 -8.31
C GLY A 93 4.74 7.24 -7.49
N ILE A 94 5.18 8.18 -6.64
CA ILE A 94 6.28 7.96 -5.69
C ILE A 94 5.91 6.87 -4.67
N HIS A 95 4.67 6.88 -4.16
CA HIS A 95 4.18 5.84 -3.25
C HIS A 95 4.26 4.43 -3.87
N HIS A 96 3.95 4.29 -5.16
CA HIS A 96 4.03 3.02 -5.88
C HIS A 96 5.44 2.62 -6.33
N ALA A 97 6.43 3.49 -6.15
CA ALA A 97 7.78 3.23 -6.60
C ALA A 97 8.53 2.28 -5.64
N LYS A 98 9.27 1.32 -6.22
CA LYS A 98 10.12 0.38 -5.48
C LYS A 98 11.57 0.85 -5.32
N ASN A 99 11.91 2.05 -5.79
CA ASN A 99 13.21 2.65 -5.59
C ASN A 99 13.50 2.78 -4.09
N LYS A 100 14.73 2.51 -3.68
CA LYS A 100 15.14 2.60 -2.28
C LYS A 100 14.87 3.99 -1.66
N GLU A 101 14.93 5.03 -2.48
CA GLU A 101 14.72 6.42 -2.10
C GLU A 101 13.25 6.79 -1.90
N TYR A 102 12.30 5.97 -2.37
CA TYR A 102 10.87 6.23 -2.39
C TYR A 102 10.05 5.24 -1.58
N ILE A 103 10.66 4.11 -1.23
CA ILE A 103 9.94 3.03 -0.54
C ILE A 103 9.34 3.52 0.78
N ASP A 104 8.16 3.05 1.11
CA ASP A 104 7.45 3.35 2.36
C ASP A 104 7.15 4.85 2.58
N ALA A 105 6.74 5.57 1.52
CA ALA A 105 6.41 6.98 1.54
C ALA A 105 4.99 7.28 1.02
N ASN A 106 4.48 8.49 1.29
CA ASN A 106 3.28 9.10 0.72
C ASN A 106 2.01 8.23 0.85
N TYR A 107 1.68 7.82 2.08
CA TYR A 107 0.56 6.92 2.38
C TYR A 107 -0.83 7.56 2.30
N GLY A 108 -0.94 8.88 2.16
CA GLY A 108 -2.21 9.58 2.09
C GLY A 108 -3.12 9.05 0.97
N GLY A 109 -4.43 9.01 1.21
CA GLY A 109 -5.41 8.68 0.18
C GLY A 109 -5.87 9.89 -0.62
N VAL A 110 -6.14 11.01 0.09
CA VAL A 110 -6.62 12.28 -0.48
C VAL A 110 -5.68 13.43 -0.12
N PHE A 111 -5.23 13.50 1.13
CA PHE A 111 -4.43 14.61 1.65
C PHE A 111 -3.01 14.17 1.96
N ILE A 112 -2.02 14.82 1.35
CA ILE A 112 -0.58 14.65 1.61
C ILE A 112 -0.16 15.30 2.95
N ILE A 113 -1.01 16.13 3.53
CA ILE A 113 -0.77 16.82 4.81
C ILE A 113 -0.45 15.80 5.91
N TRP A 114 -1.11 14.65 5.91
CA TRP A 114 -0.86 13.58 6.87
C TRP A 114 0.56 13.03 6.77
N ASP A 115 1.06 12.83 5.56
CA ASP A 115 2.44 12.35 5.35
C ASP A 115 3.46 13.38 5.83
N ARG A 116 3.18 14.67 5.63
CA ARG A 116 4.03 15.74 6.16
C ARG A 116 4.03 15.77 7.69
N MET A 117 2.87 15.61 8.31
CA MET A 117 2.73 15.59 9.78
C MET A 117 3.40 14.38 10.42
N PHE A 118 3.34 13.22 9.78
CA PHE A 118 3.89 11.97 10.32
C PHE A 118 5.29 11.61 9.79
N GLY A 119 5.92 12.52 9.02
CA GLY A 119 7.29 12.35 8.53
C GLY A 119 7.44 11.24 7.46
N THR A 120 6.36 10.93 6.72
CA THR A 120 6.35 9.94 5.65
C THR A 120 6.30 10.56 4.25
N TYR A 121 6.35 11.88 4.16
CA TYR A 121 6.38 12.58 2.88
C TYR A 121 7.76 12.53 2.23
N ILE A 122 7.79 12.08 0.97
CA ILE A 122 8.96 12.18 0.09
C ILE A 122 8.54 12.86 -1.21
N ALA A 123 9.25 13.93 -1.56
CA ALA A 123 9.08 14.60 -2.85
C ALA A 123 9.78 13.82 -3.97
N GLU A 124 9.33 14.02 -5.21
CA GLU A 124 10.05 13.54 -6.37
C GLU A 124 11.48 14.11 -6.39
N LYS A 125 12.43 13.27 -6.72
CA LYS A 125 13.85 13.64 -6.92
C LYS A 125 14.11 13.69 -8.42
N PRO A 126 14.55 14.84 -8.97
CA PRO A 126 14.69 15.00 -10.43
C PRO A 126 15.55 13.95 -11.12
N ASP A 127 16.59 13.48 -10.41
CA ASP A 127 17.56 12.52 -10.94
C ASP A 127 17.17 11.05 -10.74
N ILE A 128 16.03 10.77 -10.08
CA ILE A 128 15.61 9.42 -9.73
C ILE A 128 14.20 9.17 -10.27
N GLN A 129 14.13 8.55 -11.43
CA GLN A 129 12.84 8.18 -12.02
C GLN A 129 12.16 7.06 -11.21
N PRO A 130 10.86 7.14 -10.91
CA PRO A 130 10.11 6.09 -10.25
C PRO A 130 10.12 4.78 -11.05
N VAL A 131 10.50 3.69 -10.40
CA VAL A 131 10.43 2.33 -10.95
C VAL A 131 9.36 1.57 -10.19
N TYR A 132 8.37 1.06 -10.90
CA TYR A 132 7.19 0.45 -10.32
C TYR A 132 7.30 -1.06 -10.11
N GLY A 133 6.38 -1.61 -9.33
CA GLY A 133 6.37 -3.00 -8.93
C GLY A 133 6.80 -3.20 -7.47
N THR A 134 6.99 -4.44 -7.09
CA THR A 134 7.42 -4.82 -5.73
C THR A 134 8.86 -5.28 -5.68
N ALA A 135 9.53 -5.17 -4.53
CA ALA A 135 10.88 -5.66 -4.31
C ALA A 135 10.99 -7.18 -4.52
N THR A 136 9.91 -7.93 -4.28
CA THR A 136 9.77 -9.34 -4.66
C THR A 136 8.89 -9.40 -5.90
N PRO A 137 9.46 -9.54 -7.11
CA PRO A 137 8.69 -9.50 -8.35
C PRO A 137 7.63 -10.60 -8.40
N LEU A 138 6.46 -10.29 -8.94
CA LEU A 138 5.41 -11.30 -9.12
C LEU A 138 5.78 -12.34 -10.17
N SER A 139 6.37 -11.91 -11.28
CA SER A 139 6.82 -12.73 -12.41
C SER A 139 5.75 -13.71 -12.93
N SER A 140 4.48 -13.31 -12.87
CA SER A 140 3.34 -14.15 -13.24
C SER A 140 2.11 -13.31 -13.55
N TRP A 141 1.31 -13.75 -14.52
CA TRP A 141 -0.02 -13.20 -14.83
C TRP A 141 -1.17 -13.93 -14.10
N ASN A 142 -0.86 -14.93 -13.28
CA ASN A 142 -1.88 -15.67 -12.54
C ASN A 142 -2.44 -14.81 -11.38
N PRO A 143 -3.74 -14.46 -11.39
CA PRO A 143 -4.34 -13.62 -10.36
C PRO A 143 -4.42 -14.31 -8.99
N ILE A 144 -4.52 -15.63 -8.95
CA ILE A 144 -4.46 -16.39 -7.70
C ILE A 144 -3.07 -16.28 -7.10
N TRP A 145 -2.02 -16.48 -7.91
CA TRP A 145 -0.65 -16.32 -7.44
C TRP A 145 -0.38 -14.90 -6.96
N ALA A 146 -0.86 -13.88 -7.65
CA ALA A 146 -0.73 -12.50 -7.21
C ALA A 146 -1.29 -12.27 -5.79
N ASN A 147 -2.41 -12.90 -5.45
CA ASN A 147 -3.01 -12.79 -4.12
C ASN A 147 -2.30 -13.61 -3.03
N PHE A 148 -1.60 -14.69 -3.39
CA PHE A 148 -1.07 -15.63 -2.40
C PHE A 148 0.46 -15.74 -2.39
N GLN A 149 1.19 -15.05 -3.28
CA GLN A 149 2.66 -15.10 -3.35
C GLN A 149 3.31 -14.79 -1.99
N ILE A 150 2.99 -13.65 -1.40
CA ILE A 150 3.61 -13.20 -0.14
C ILE A 150 3.18 -14.11 1.02
N TYR A 151 1.92 -14.54 1.07
CA TYR A 151 1.46 -15.54 2.06
C TYR A 151 2.24 -16.84 1.95
N SER A 152 2.50 -17.33 0.73
CA SER A 152 3.30 -18.54 0.47
C SER A 152 4.73 -18.38 1.00
N ILE A 153 5.36 -17.23 0.78
CA ILE A 153 6.70 -16.94 1.31
C ILE A 153 6.67 -16.94 2.85
N MET A 154 5.72 -16.25 3.46
CA MET A 154 5.56 -16.21 4.91
C MET A 154 5.34 -17.60 5.51
N PHE A 155 4.53 -18.43 4.87
CA PHE A 155 4.28 -19.79 5.31
C PHE A 155 5.56 -20.65 5.26
N LYS A 156 6.32 -20.56 4.17
CA LYS A 156 7.62 -21.23 4.04
C LYS A 156 8.62 -20.78 5.12
N ASP A 157 8.71 -19.48 5.39
CA ASP A 157 9.55 -18.92 6.44
C ASP A 157 9.12 -19.42 7.82
N THR A 158 7.81 -19.54 8.06
CA THR A 158 7.26 -20.04 9.33
C THR A 158 7.62 -21.52 9.58
N ILE A 159 7.61 -22.35 8.53
CA ILE A 159 7.97 -23.76 8.67
C ILE A 159 9.49 -23.90 8.90
N LYS A 160 10.29 -23.12 8.20
CA LYS A 160 11.76 -23.22 8.28
C LYS A 160 12.32 -22.77 9.63
N THR A 161 11.69 -21.79 10.29
CA THR A 161 12.19 -21.31 11.56
C THR A 161 11.79 -22.20 12.76
N LYS A 162 12.73 -22.52 13.64
CA LYS A 162 12.50 -23.31 14.84
C LYS A 162 11.93 -22.47 15.99
N SER A 163 12.27 -21.19 16.05
CA SER A 163 11.87 -20.31 17.13
C SER A 163 10.40 -19.89 17.04
N TRP A 164 9.61 -20.14 18.08
CA TRP A 164 8.22 -19.69 18.18
C TRP A 164 8.10 -18.16 18.04
N LYS A 165 9.01 -17.42 18.68
CA LYS A 165 9.05 -15.95 18.57
C LYS A 165 9.24 -15.51 17.11
N ASN A 166 10.13 -16.20 16.38
CA ASN A 166 10.36 -15.90 14.98
C ASN A 166 9.18 -16.31 14.10
N LYS A 167 8.46 -17.38 14.41
CA LYS A 167 7.21 -17.74 13.71
C LYS A 167 6.18 -16.60 13.78
N VAL A 168 5.97 -16.01 14.96
CA VAL A 168 5.08 -14.85 15.13
C VAL A 168 5.61 -13.62 14.36
N LYS A 169 6.92 -13.36 14.46
CA LYS A 169 7.55 -12.25 13.72
C LYS A 169 7.42 -12.36 12.21
N VAL A 170 7.43 -13.56 11.64
CA VAL A 170 7.20 -13.76 10.20
C VAL A 170 5.90 -13.09 9.74
N TRP A 171 4.87 -13.07 10.57
CA TRP A 171 3.54 -12.53 10.22
C TRP A 171 3.37 -11.05 10.58
N PHE A 172 3.91 -10.63 11.72
CA PHE A 172 3.57 -9.33 12.33
C PHE A 172 4.73 -8.34 12.40
N SER A 173 5.92 -8.70 11.93
CA SER A 173 7.05 -7.77 11.87
C SER A 173 7.02 -6.88 10.62
N LYS A 174 8.00 -6.00 10.52
CA LYS A 174 8.25 -5.19 9.33
C LYS A 174 8.43 -6.06 8.08
N THR A 175 8.04 -5.53 6.93
CA THR A 175 8.01 -6.25 5.64
C THR A 175 9.38 -6.79 5.22
N TYR A 176 10.46 -6.09 5.55
CA TYR A 176 11.84 -6.48 5.24
C TYR A 176 12.44 -7.51 6.19
N TRP A 177 11.84 -7.73 7.37
CA TRP A 177 12.40 -8.68 8.34
C TRP A 177 12.32 -10.13 7.82
N ARG A 178 13.39 -10.91 8.03
CA ARG A 178 13.47 -12.34 7.73
C ARG A 178 14.01 -13.10 8.94
N PRO A 179 13.56 -14.34 9.20
CA PRO A 179 14.18 -15.20 10.21
C PRO A 179 15.58 -15.63 9.74
N GLU A 180 16.48 -15.73 10.71
CA GLU A 180 17.79 -16.35 10.52
C GLU A 180 17.67 -17.87 10.40
#